data_b7fb911a6e8dc12ab1ad2c4992b873c5
#
_entry.id   b7fb911a6e8dc12ab1ad2c4992b873c5
#
_cell.length_a   1.000
_cell.length_b   1.000
_cell.length_c   1.000
_cell.angle_alpha   90.00
_cell.angle_beta   90.00
_cell.angle_gamma   90.00
#
_symmetry.space_group_name_H-M   'P 1'
#
loop_
_entity.id
_entity.type
_entity.pdbx_description
1 polymer ?
#
loop_
_entity_poly.entity_id
_entity_poly.type
_entity_poly.pdbx_seq_one_letter_code
_entity_poly.pdbx_strand_id
1 'polypeptide(L)'
;MILRRGKHKITHYAHKKGNDYGFSEGETLEHLKGKKQIYQWAQKHHWNPQLEVYFPTIAQRPDILLEINGHTVAVEFQCSPLSLEKLLARNEGYRQLKIPVWWILGSPYLRNLRNKKIVQFTQIFRKQFVLLFWDVKRAQLVINQKYWRCSYSRLKYDKKTILMEQIEMLKKKQYHFPSKEIRELSLTTLRLTGHALSECPLVCHDLIASWPAMSIPIIIWRIGVILEIEKFPLFYSWGDKEWKNLLMKVNKSDWLFPGCLPPETIRKIIINQYTNELIAFKVICREDNHLILIHRPQWFNDAQLKLQLVKRRS
;
A
#
# COMPACT_ATOMS: atom_id res chain seq x y z
N MET A 1 -33.91 21.88 15.39
CA MET A 1 -33.76 20.59 14.64
C MET A 1 -34.66 20.65 13.43
N ILE A 2 -34.20 20.19 12.28
CA ILE A 2 -34.96 20.06 11.03
C ILE A 2 -35.04 18.60 10.67
N LEU A 3 -36.22 18.07 10.36
CA LEU A 3 -36.40 16.71 9.87
C LEU A 3 -35.99 16.65 8.40
N ARG A 4 -34.96 15.86 8.09
CA ARG A 4 -34.53 15.60 6.71
C ARG A 4 -34.97 14.23 6.27
N ARG A 5 -35.69 14.17 5.13
CA ARG A 5 -36.10 12.93 4.45
C ARG A 5 -35.36 12.84 3.13
N GLY A 6 -34.74 11.69 2.83
CA GLY A 6 -34.05 11.46 1.56
C GLY A 6 -34.36 10.07 1.01
N LYS A 7 -34.37 9.91 -0.33
CA LYS A 7 -34.66 8.63 -1.00
C LYS A 7 -33.67 7.49 -0.67
N HIS A 8 -32.47 7.83 -0.16
CA HIS A 8 -31.41 6.86 0.18
C HIS A 8 -30.87 7.01 1.60
N LYS A 9 -31.47 7.88 2.43
CA LYS A 9 -31.06 8.15 3.82
C LYS A 9 -32.23 8.00 4.75
N ILE A 10 -32.00 7.41 5.92
CA ILE A 10 -33.01 7.30 6.96
C ILE A 10 -33.45 8.71 7.37
N THR A 11 -34.75 8.89 7.61
CA THR A 11 -35.28 10.11 8.18
C THR A 11 -34.64 10.39 9.53
N HIS A 12 -33.96 11.53 9.68
CA HIS A 12 -33.29 11.93 10.90
C HIS A 12 -33.48 13.44 11.18
N TYR A 13 -33.36 13.82 12.44
CA TYR A 13 -33.35 15.22 12.84
C TYR A 13 -31.97 15.82 12.67
N ALA A 14 -31.84 16.91 11.93
CA ALA A 14 -30.61 17.65 11.76
C ALA A 14 -30.73 19.04 12.44
N HIS A 15 -29.65 19.54 13.02
CA HIS A 15 -29.59 20.92 13.53
C HIS A 15 -29.59 21.94 12.38
N LYS A 16 -30.15 23.13 12.57
CA LYS A 16 -30.05 24.26 11.62
C LYS A 16 -28.58 24.64 11.46
N LYS A 17 -28.15 24.94 10.20
CA LYS A 17 -26.83 25.51 9.91
C LYS A 17 -26.57 26.72 10.84
N GLY A 18 -25.52 26.65 11.64
CA GLY A 18 -25.13 27.73 12.55
C GLY A 18 -24.18 27.35 13.66
N ASN A 19 -24.12 26.06 14.02
CA ASN A 19 -23.13 25.54 14.97
C ASN A 19 -22.47 24.33 14.33
N ASP A 20 -21.40 24.57 13.55
CA ASP A 20 -20.53 23.53 12.96
C ASP A 20 -19.62 22.90 14.03
N TYR A 21 -20.22 22.10 14.90
CA TYR A 21 -19.49 21.03 15.54
C TYR A 21 -19.61 19.84 14.58
N GLY A 22 -18.53 19.57 13.84
CA GLY A 22 -18.28 18.51 12.87
C GLY A 22 -19.33 17.39 12.73
N PHE A 23 -20.44 17.69 12.04
CA PHE A 23 -21.50 16.69 11.84
C PHE A 23 -21.05 15.65 10.80
N SER A 24 -21.18 14.39 11.21
CA SER A 24 -21.08 13.22 10.37
C SER A 24 -21.80 13.40 9.04
N GLU A 25 -21.07 13.23 7.93
CA GLU A 25 -21.69 12.97 6.62
C GLU A 25 -22.71 11.86 6.82
N GLY A 26 -23.96 12.05 6.37
CA GLY A 26 -25.13 11.23 6.68
C GLY A 26 -24.82 9.74 6.72
N GLU A 27 -24.92 9.15 7.88
CA GLU A 27 -24.62 7.75 8.15
C GLU A 27 -25.50 6.83 7.30
N THR A 28 -24.87 5.84 6.68
CA THR A 28 -25.58 4.78 5.92
C THR A 28 -26.15 3.76 6.90
N LEU A 29 -27.17 3.00 6.45
CA LEU A 29 -27.70 1.85 7.21
C LEU A 29 -26.61 0.84 7.59
N GLU A 30 -25.67 0.62 6.67
CA GLU A 30 -24.51 -0.28 6.90
C GLU A 30 -23.63 0.26 8.02
N HIS A 31 -23.35 1.57 8.02
CA HIS A 31 -22.53 2.19 9.06
C HIS A 31 -23.18 2.03 10.43
N LEU A 32 -24.46 2.39 10.58
CA LEU A 32 -25.19 2.27 11.83
C LEU A 32 -25.24 0.82 12.34
N LYS A 33 -25.56 -0.14 11.43
CA LYS A 33 -25.62 -1.56 11.77
C LYS A 33 -24.27 -2.10 12.19
N GLY A 34 -23.22 -1.78 11.42
CA GLY A 34 -21.85 -2.22 11.71
C GLY A 34 -21.33 -1.64 13.02
N LYS A 35 -21.52 -0.34 13.27
CA LYS A 35 -21.15 0.31 14.53
C LYS A 35 -21.81 -0.41 15.73
N LYS A 36 -23.13 -0.69 15.66
CA LYS A 36 -23.81 -1.45 16.70
C LYS A 36 -23.24 -2.87 16.89
N GLN A 37 -22.94 -3.56 15.80
CA GLN A 37 -22.37 -4.92 15.86
C GLN A 37 -20.96 -4.93 16.43
N ILE A 38 -20.10 -3.96 16.04
CA ILE A 38 -18.73 -3.82 16.59
C ILE A 38 -18.81 -3.52 18.09
N TYR A 39 -19.73 -2.67 18.52
CA TYR A 39 -19.97 -2.38 19.93
C TYR A 39 -20.34 -3.67 20.70
N GLN A 40 -21.31 -4.45 20.21
CA GLN A 40 -21.72 -5.71 20.83
C GLN A 40 -20.61 -6.76 20.83
N TRP A 41 -19.80 -6.79 19.77
CA TRP A 41 -18.64 -7.66 19.68
C TRP A 41 -17.59 -7.29 20.72
N ALA A 42 -17.31 -6.00 20.89
CA ALA A 42 -16.39 -5.51 21.92
C ALA A 42 -16.89 -5.79 23.33
N GLN A 43 -18.19 -5.67 23.59
CA GLN A 43 -18.80 -6.06 24.88
C GLN A 43 -18.55 -7.54 25.23
N LYS A 44 -18.74 -8.45 24.24
CA LYS A 44 -18.46 -9.88 24.42
C LYS A 44 -17.00 -10.20 24.72
N HIS A 45 -16.07 -9.31 24.34
CA HIS A 45 -14.65 -9.43 24.63
C HIS A 45 -14.24 -8.68 25.92
N HIS A 46 -15.19 -8.11 26.66
CA HIS A 46 -14.96 -7.34 27.87
C HIS A 46 -14.06 -6.11 27.66
N TRP A 47 -14.17 -5.43 26.49
CA TRP A 47 -13.38 -4.26 26.12
C TRP A 47 -14.06 -2.93 26.45
N ASN A 48 -15.03 -2.91 27.33
CA ASN A 48 -15.74 -1.73 27.81
C ASN A 48 -16.02 -0.67 26.74
N PRO A 49 -16.79 -0.98 25.67
CA PRO A 49 -17.00 -0.08 24.57
C PRO A 49 -17.89 1.12 24.96
N GLN A 50 -17.55 2.31 24.48
CA GLN A 50 -18.35 3.52 24.56
C GLN A 50 -18.59 4.07 23.15
N LEU A 51 -19.82 4.52 22.85
CA LEU A 51 -20.18 5.08 21.56
C LEU A 51 -19.95 6.59 21.54
N GLU A 52 -19.34 7.07 20.44
CA GLU A 52 -19.31 8.48 20.07
C GLU A 52 -18.81 9.44 21.17
N VAL A 53 -17.80 9.02 21.93
CA VAL A 53 -17.17 9.85 22.96
C VAL A 53 -16.50 11.06 22.29
N TYR A 54 -16.90 12.26 22.65
CA TYR A 54 -16.33 13.48 22.09
C TYR A 54 -15.06 13.91 22.83
N PHE A 55 -13.99 14.19 22.09
CA PHE A 55 -12.75 14.75 22.59
C PHE A 55 -12.63 16.24 22.22
N PRO A 56 -12.92 17.16 23.15
CA PRO A 56 -12.93 18.60 22.85
C PRO A 56 -11.59 19.14 22.37
N THR A 57 -10.48 18.64 22.92
CA THR A 57 -9.13 19.09 22.62
C THR A 57 -8.72 18.88 21.16
N ILE A 58 -9.26 17.88 20.50
CA ILE A 58 -8.98 17.55 19.09
C ILE A 58 -10.21 17.72 18.20
N ALA A 59 -11.32 18.15 18.77
CA ALA A 59 -12.63 18.30 18.10
C ALA A 59 -13.05 17.05 17.30
N GLN A 60 -12.79 15.85 17.86
CA GLN A 60 -13.09 14.57 17.21
C GLN A 60 -13.93 13.65 18.09
N ARG A 61 -14.62 12.75 17.42
CA ARG A 61 -15.48 11.75 18.03
C ARG A 61 -15.31 10.43 17.25
N PRO A 62 -14.63 9.41 17.84
CA PRO A 62 -14.58 8.07 17.25
C PRO A 62 -15.97 7.45 17.24
N ASP A 63 -16.21 6.53 16.31
CA ASP A 63 -17.45 5.75 16.30
C ASP A 63 -17.59 4.92 17.57
N ILE A 64 -16.47 4.30 18.02
CA ILE A 64 -16.42 3.51 19.26
C ILE A 64 -15.07 3.78 19.94
N LEU A 65 -15.12 3.94 21.26
CA LEU A 65 -13.95 3.95 22.11
C LEU A 65 -13.89 2.64 22.90
N LEU A 66 -12.76 1.97 22.90
CA LEU A 66 -12.55 0.70 23.59
C LEU A 66 -11.54 0.89 24.74
N GLU A 67 -11.69 0.09 25.77
CA GLU A 67 -10.69 -0.07 26.81
C GLU A 67 -10.18 -1.52 26.78
N ILE A 68 -8.94 -1.73 26.35
CA ILE A 68 -8.33 -3.05 26.18
C ILE A 68 -7.11 -3.15 27.09
N ASN A 69 -7.17 -3.97 28.14
CA ASN A 69 -6.07 -4.15 29.10
C ASN A 69 -5.55 -2.82 29.69
N GLY A 70 -6.47 -1.91 30.04
CA GLY A 70 -6.14 -0.58 30.57
C GLY A 70 -5.67 0.43 29.51
N HIS A 71 -5.70 0.10 28.23
CA HIS A 71 -5.36 1.01 27.14
C HIS A 71 -6.60 1.42 26.36
N THR A 72 -6.74 2.74 26.13
CA THR A 72 -7.79 3.28 25.31
C THR A 72 -7.46 3.11 23.84
N VAL A 73 -8.42 2.63 23.02
CA VAL A 73 -8.30 2.45 21.56
C VAL A 73 -9.51 3.08 20.89
N ALA A 74 -9.29 3.96 19.91
CA ALA A 74 -10.36 4.48 19.07
C ALA A 74 -10.65 3.50 17.92
N VAL A 75 -11.92 3.32 17.57
CA VAL A 75 -12.36 2.55 16.40
C VAL A 75 -13.15 3.46 15.49
N GLU A 76 -12.74 3.49 14.22
CA GLU A 76 -13.38 4.20 13.12
C GLU A 76 -13.93 3.19 12.13
N PHE A 77 -15.23 3.13 11.94
CA PHE A 77 -15.88 2.24 10.98
C PHE A 77 -16.22 2.99 9.69
N GLN A 78 -15.42 2.79 8.65
CA GLN A 78 -15.49 3.58 7.43
C GLN A 78 -16.29 2.89 6.33
N CYS A 79 -17.46 3.42 5.99
CA CYS A 79 -18.34 2.93 4.91
C CYS A 79 -18.40 3.85 3.69
N SER A 80 -18.03 5.13 3.83
CA SER A 80 -18.05 6.14 2.77
C SER A 80 -16.62 6.44 2.28
N PRO A 81 -16.43 7.02 1.06
CA PRO A 81 -15.11 7.43 0.61
C PRO A 81 -14.49 8.48 1.54
N LEU A 82 -13.27 8.22 2.01
CA LEU A 82 -12.50 9.13 2.84
C LEU A 82 -11.25 9.59 2.08
N SER A 83 -11.00 10.92 2.05
CA SER A 83 -9.76 11.47 1.48
C SER A 83 -8.56 11.15 2.37
N LEU A 84 -7.35 11.13 1.78
CA LEU A 84 -6.12 10.91 2.55
C LEU A 84 -5.92 12.04 3.57
N GLU A 85 -6.22 13.28 3.19
CA GLU A 85 -6.09 14.45 4.04
C GLU A 85 -6.96 14.33 5.31
N LYS A 86 -8.26 14.02 5.14
CA LYS A 86 -9.18 13.80 6.27
C LYS A 86 -8.73 12.66 7.17
N LEU A 87 -8.22 11.56 6.57
CA LEU A 87 -7.69 10.42 7.33
C LEU A 87 -6.48 10.82 8.18
N LEU A 88 -5.53 11.55 7.57
CA LEU A 88 -4.33 12.02 8.26
C LEU A 88 -4.67 13.00 9.39
N ALA A 89 -5.60 13.93 9.16
CA ALA A 89 -6.06 14.85 10.19
C ALA A 89 -6.69 14.11 11.38
N ARG A 90 -7.53 13.08 11.12
CA ARG A 90 -8.10 12.26 12.20
C ARG A 90 -7.05 11.50 12.97
N ASN A 91 -6.11 10.85 12.28
CA ASN A 91 -5.02 10.10 12.91
C ASN A 91 -4.10 11.01 13.73
N GLU A 92 -3.84 12.23 13.26
CA GLU A 92 -3.07 13.23 14.00
C GLU A 92 -3.74 13.63 15.30
N GLY A 93 -5.06 13.85 15.30
CA GLY A 93 -5.81 14.15 16.53
C GLY A 93 -5.67 13.01 17.56
N TYR A 94 -5.91 11.76 17.16
CA TYR A 94 -5.72 10.61 18.07
C TYR A 94 -4.27 10.47 18.56
N ARG A 95 -3.29 10.75 17.69
CA ARG A 95 -1.87 10.71 18.05
C ARG A 95 -1.53 11.75 19.14
N GLN A 96 -2.09 12.95 19.08
CA GLN A 96 -1.91 13.97 20.12
C GLN A 96 -2.40 13.50 21.48
N LEU A 97 -3.46 12.71 21.52
CA LEU A 97 -4.01 12.11 22.74
C LEU A 97 -3.31 10.78 23.11
N LYS A 98 -2.33 10.31 22.30
CA LYS A 98 -1.68 9.01 22.46
C LYS A 98 -2.67 7.82 22.40
N ILE A 99 -3.78 7.98 21.69
CA ILE A 99 -4.81 6.96 21.52
C ILE A 99 -4.55 6.25 20.18
N PRO A 100 -4.22 4.95 20.16
CA PRO A 100 -4.16 4.17 18.94
C PRO A 100 -5.56 4.10 18.29
N VAL A 101 -5.58 4.04 16.94
CA VAL A 101 -6.84 3.97 16.20
C VAL A 101 -6.87 2.75 15.30
N TRP A 102 -8.00 2.03 15.29
CA TRP A 102 -8.32 0.97 14.35
C TRP A 102 -9.29 1.47 13.30
N TRP A 103 -8.84 1.48 12.05
CA TRP A 103 -9.68 1.74 10.90
C TRP A 103 -10.28 0.44 10.40
N ILE A 104 -11.58 0.27 10.60
CA ILE A 104 -12.33 -0.89 10.13
C ILE A 104 -13.16 -0.45 8.92
N LEU A 105 -13.02 -1.17 7.81
CA LEU A 105 -13.65 -0.83 6.55
C LEU A 105 -14.96 -1.61 6.36
N GLY A 106 -15.97 -0.95 5.80
CA GLY A 106 -17.24 -1.55 5.41
C GLY A 106 -17.20 -2.19 4.01
N SER A 107 -18.31 -2.81 3.62
CA SER A 107 -18.47 -3.52 2.35
C SER A 107 -18.20 -2.70 1.08
N PRO A 108 -18.46 -1.37 1.03
CA PRO A 108 -18.13 -0.57 -0.15
C PRO A 108 -16.65 -0.62 -0.52
N TYR A 109 -15.75 -0.75 0.46
CA TYR A 109 -14.33 -0.87 0.22
C TYR A 109 -13.93 -2.25 -0.34
N LEU A 110 -14.66 -3.33 0.00
CA LEU A 110 -14.36 -4.67 -0.53
C LEU A 110 -14.57 -4.76 -2.05
N ARG A 111 -15.53 -4.01 -2.59
CA ARG A 111 -15.93 -4.09 -4.00
C ARG A 111 -14.96 -3.39 -4.96
N ASN A 112 -14.26 -2.36 -4.51
CA ASN A 112 -13.41 -1.54 -5.38
C ASN A 112 -12.17 -0.99 -4.65
N LEU A 113 -11.34 -1.89 -4.16
CA LEU A 113 -10.14 -1.55 -3.39
C LEU A 113 -8.93 -1.44 -4.32
N ARG A 114 -8.61 -0.21 -4.74
CA ARG A 114 -7.40 0.10 -5.53
C ARG A 114 -6.17 0.23 -4.63
N ASN A 115 -4.97 0.11 -5.20
CA ASN A 115 -3.69 0.21 -4.49
C ASN A 115 -3.62 1.43 -3.55
N LYS A 116 -4.08 2.59 -4.03
CA LYS A 116 -4.11 3.83 -3.22
C LYS A 116 -4.89 3.64 -1.91
N LYS A 117 -6.05 2.98 -1.95
CA LYS A 117 -6.87 2.73 -0.75
C LYS A 117 -6.30 1.61 0.12
N ILE A 118 -5.70 0.58 -0.49
CA ILE A 118 -4.98 -0.47 0.24
C ILE A 118 -3.90 0.19 1.11
N VAL A 119 -3.00 0.98 0.49
CA VAL A 119 -1.92 1.65 1.21
C VAL A 119 -2.46 2.65 2.23
N GLN A 120 -3.50 3.42 1.87
CA GLN A 120 -4.11 4.42 2.74
C GLN A 120 -4.58 3.82 4.08
N PHE A 121 -5.23 2.65 4.06
CA PHE A 121 -5.80 2.01 5.25
C PHE A 121 -4.98 0.83 5.80
N THR A 122 -3.78 0.59 5.24
CA THR A 122 -2.88 -0.44 5.77
C THR A 122 -2.50 -0.14 7.20
N GLN A 123 -2.67 -1.14 8.06
CA GLN A 123 -2.31 -1.11 9.47
C GLN A 123 -1.37 -2.27 9.79
N ILE A 124 -0.71 -2.23 10.95
CA ILE A 124 0.08 -3.35 11.44
C ILE A 124 -0.70 -4.07 12.53
N PHE A 125 -0.91 -5.35 12.34
CA PHE A 125 -1.46 -6.25 13.33
C PHE A 125 -0.58 -7.49 13.44
N ARG A 126 -0.12 -7.83 14.65
CA ARG A 126 0.82 -8.94 14.90
C ARG A 126 2.02 -8.93 13.95
N LYS A 127 2.66 -7.76 13.77
CA LYS A 127 3.81 -7.52 12.88
C LYS A 127 3.56 -7.74 11.38
N GLN A 128 2.30 -7.82 10.97
CA GLN A 128 1.92 -8.02 9.56
C GLN A 128 1.11 -6.85 9.04
N PHE A 129 1.26 -6.53 7.76
CA PHE A 129 0.39 -5.57 7.09
C PHE A 129 -0.98 -6.18 6.86
N VAL A 130 -2.01 -5.47 7.31
CA VAL A 130 -3.40 -5.91 7.21
C VAL A 130 -4.32 -4.76 6.81
N LEU A 131 -5.48 -5.13 6.29
CA LEU A 131 -6.67 -4.30 6.28
C LEU A 131 -7.72 -4.97 7.17
N LEU A 132 -8.41 -4.19 7.98
CA LEU A 132 -9.49 -4.64 8.84
C LEU A 132 -10.82 -4.34 8.15
N PHE A 133 -11.71 -5.32 8.10
CA PHE A 133 -13.06 -5.17 7.58
C PHE A 133 -14.07 -5.69 8.59
N TRP A 134 -15.26 -5.09 8.58
CA TRP A 134 -16.39 -5.63 9.30
C TRP A 134 -17.38 -6.26 8.32
N ASP A 135 -17.60 -7.57 8.45
CA ASP A 135 -18.66 -8.26 7.71
C ASP A 135 -19.99 -8.06 8.44
N VAL A 136 -20.79 -7.09 7.98
CA VAL A 136 -22.09 -6.77 8.60
C VAL A 136 -23.10 -7.92 8.48
N LYS A 137 -22.95 -8.82 7.50
CA LYS A 137 -23.85 -10.00 7.34
C LYS A 137 -23.57 -11.05 8.41
N ARG A 138 -22.29 -11.30 8.69
CA ARG A 138 -21.82 -12.32 9.64
C ARG A 138 -21.52 -11.76 11.03
N ALA A 139 -21.59 -10.44 11.21
CA ALA A 139 -21.23 -9.71 12.42
C ALA A 139 -19.84 -10.11 12.96
N GLN A 140 -18.82 -10.11 12.09
CA GLN A 140 -17.46 -10.51 12.45
C GLN A 140 -16.38 -9.60 11.86
N LEU A 141 -15.27 -9.47 12.60
CA LEU A 141 -14.06 -8.82 12.12
C LEU A 141 -13.32 -9.74 11.14
N VAL A 142 -12.97 -9.20 9.97
CA VAL A 142 -12.17 -9.88 8.95
C VAL A 142 -10.83 -9.19 8.81
N ILE A 143 -9.76 -9.91 9.10
CA ILE A 143 -8.38 -9.45 8.92
C ILE A 143 -7.89 -9.93 7.57
N ASN A 144 -7.61 -9.00 6.65
CA ASN A 144 -7.26 -9.34 5.29
C ASN A 144 -5.80 -9.01 4.97
N GLN A 145 -5.05 -10.04 4.57
CA GLN A 145 -3.63 -9.99 4.17
C GLN A 145 -3.44 -10.32 2.67
N LYS A 146 -4.53 -10.45 1.89
CA LYS A 146 -4.50 -10.95 0.51
C LYS A 146 -3.94 -9.96 -0.52
N TYR A 147 -3.36 -8.85 -0.09
CA TYR A 147 -2.86 -7.79 -0.97
C TYR A 147 -1.37 -7.92 -1.31
N TRP A 148 -0.67 -8.91 -0.76
CA TRP A 148 0.66 -9.29 -1.20
C TRP A 148 0.56 -9.91 -2.60
N ARG A 149 1.25 -9.33 -3.58
CA ARG A 149 1.18 -9.75 -4.98
C ARG A 149 2.43 -9.36 -5.76
N CYS A 150 2.66 -10.06 -6.85
CA CYS A 150 3.62 -9.67 -7.88
C CYS A 150 2.96 -8.75 -8.91
N SER A 151 3.74 -7.97 -9.64
CA SER A 151 3.25 -7.15 -10.74
C SER A 151 2.57 -8.03 -11.78
N TYR A 152 1.35 -7.65 -12.16
CA TYR A 152 0.55 -8.28 -13.22
C TYR A 152 0.19 -9.75 -13.05
N SER A 153 0.66 -10.43 -12.03
CA SER A 153 0.22 -11.79 -11.78
C SER A 153 -1.12 -11.80 -11.07
N ARG A 154 -2.11 -12.44 -11.69
CA ARG A 154 -3.42 -12.75 -11.08
C ARG A 154 -3.37 -14.06 -10.29
N LEU A 155 -2.37 -14.86 -10.53
CA LEU A 155 -2.25 -16.22 -10.03
C LEU A 155 -1.12 -16.32 -8.99
N LYS A 156 -1.29 -17.15 -7.97
CA LYS A 156 -0.31 -17.38 -6.90
C LYS A 156 0.79 -18.39 -7.28
N TYR A 157 0.97 -18.70 -8.59
CA TYR A 157 1.45 -20.00 -8.90
C TYR A 157 2.97 -20.10 -9.10
N ASP A 158 3.43 -20.14 -10.22
CA ASP A 158 4.76 -20.57 -10.59
C ASP A 158 5.56 -19.33 -10.99
N LYS A 159 6.77 -19.22 -10.50
CA LYS A 159 7.67 -18.11 -10.84
C LYS A 159 7.83 -17.94 -12.36
N LYS A 160 7.79 -19.06 -13.10
CA LYS A 160 7.88 -19.03 -14.56
C LYS A 160 6.65 -18.38 -15.17
N THR A 161 5.45 -18.73 -14.73
CA THR A 161 4.20 -18.13 -15.19
C THR A 161 4.16 -16.62 -14.86
N ILE A 162 4.55 -16.25 -13.64
CA ILE A 162 4.65 -14.82 -13.24
C ILE A 162 5.62 -14.08 -14.16
N LEU A 163 6.79 -14.67 -14.43
CA LEU A 163 7.77 -14.07 -15.32
C LEU A 163 7.25 -13.90 -16.75
N MET A 164 6.56 -14.90 -17.30
CA MET A 164 5.94 -14.82 -18.64
C MET A 164 4.91 -13.69 -18.70
N GLU A 165 4.01 -13.62 -17.72
CA GLU A 165 2.99 -12.57 -17.65
C GLU A 165 3.62 -11.17 -17.58
N GLN A 166 4.71 -11.00 -16.83
CA GLN A 166 5.41 -9.73 -16.72
C GLN A 166 6.13 -9.35 -18.03
N ILE A 167 6.76 -10.31 -18.72
CA ILE A 167 7.39 -10.09 -20.03
C ILE A 167 6.34 -9.64 -21.07
N GLU A 168 5.25 -10.38 -21.19
CA GLU A 168 4.20 -10.04 -22.18
C GLU A 168 3.56 -8.68 -21.86
N MET A 169 3.39 -8.38 -20.60
CA MET A 169 2.86 -7.08 -20.20
C MET A 169 3.83 -5.94 -20.53
N LEU A 170 5.14 -6.10 -20.30
CA LEU A 170 6.14 -5.09 -20.66
C LEU A 170 6.13 -4.84 -22.17
N LYS A 171 6.08 -5.91 -23.02
CA LYS A 171 5.92 -5.80 -24.46
C LYS A 171 4.65 -5.02 -24.81
N LYS A 172 3.50 -5.41 -24.24
CA LYS A 172 2.22 -4.74 -24.49
C LYS A 172 2.27 -3.26 -24.10
N LYS A 173 2.84 -2.92 -22.93
CA LYS A 173 2.98 -1.52 -22.48
C LYS A 173 3.91 -0.69 -23.38
N GLN A 174 4.97 -1.29 -23.88
CA GLN A 174 5.95 -0.61 -24.74
C GLN A 174 5.39 -0.33 -26.14
N TYR A 175 4.66 -1.27 -26.72
CA TYR A 175 4.28 -1.21 -28.15
C TYR A 175 2.81 -0.87 -28.41
N HIS A 176 1.91 -0.99 -27.40
CA HIS A 176 0.49 -0.70 -27.56
C HIS A 176 0.08 0.51 -26.72
N PHE A 177 0.07 1.69 -27.35
CA PHE A 177 -0.32 2.95 -26.71
C PHE A 177 0.40 3.24 -25.38
N PRO A 178 1.74 3.37 -25.39
CA PRO A 178 2.50 3.63 -24.18
C PRO A 178 2.13 5.00 -23.58
N SER A 179 2.00 5.07 -22.26
CA SER A 179 1.94 6.35 -21.57
C SER A 179 3.25 7.14 -21.79
N LYS A 180 3.23 8.45 -21.52
CA LYS A 180 4.41 9.31 -21.66
C LYS A 180 5.60 8.74 -20.85
N GLU A 181 5.36 8.33 -19.61
CA GLU A 181 6.37 7.80 -18.70
C GLU A 181 6.97 6.47 -19.22
N ILE A 182 6.13 5.58 -19.75
CA ILE A 182 6.61 4.32 -20.35
C ILE A 182 7.41 4.58 -21.63
N ARG A 183 7.03 5.57 -22.43
CA ARG A 183 7.76 5.94 -23.63
C ARG A 183 9.13 6.49 -23.28
N GLU A 184 9.20 7.40 -22.30
CA GLU A 184 10.46 7.97 -21.81
C GLU A 184 11.39 6.89 -21.21
N LEU A 185 10.84 5.99 -20.40
CA LEU A 185 11.58 4.87 -19.84
C LEU A 185 12.11 3.94 -20.95
N SER A 186 11.29 3.62 -21.95
CA SER A 186 11.67 2.76 -23.07
C SER A 186 12.81 3.38 -23.88
N LEU A 187 12.71 4.67 -24.22
CA LEU A 187 13.76 5.38 -24.93
C LEU A 187 15.06 5.47 -24.12
N THR A 188 14.96 5.72 -22.82
CA THR A 188 16.12 5.75 -21.93
C THR A 188 16.77 4.38 -21.84
N THR A 189 15.98 3.31 -21.71
CA THR A 189 16.47 1.93 -21.68
C THR A 189 17.22 1.60 -22.98
N LEU A 190 16.60 1.85 -24.13
CA LEU A 190 17.21 1.57 -25.42
C LEU A 190 18.51 2.36 -25.62
N ARG A 191 18.54 3.64 -25.24
CA ARG A 191 19.72 4.50 -25.39
C ARG A 191 20.89 4.06 -24.50
N LEU A 192 20.63 3.67 -23.24
CA LEU A 192 21.67 3.32 -22.29
C LEU A 192 22.16 1.86 -22.42
N THR A 193 21.28 0.96 -22.84
CA THR A 193 21.58 -0.48 -22.80
C THR A 193 21.47 -1.20 -24.15
N GLY A 194 20.86 -0.58 -25.15
CA GLY A 194 20.54 -1.19 -26.44
C GLY A 194 19.36 -2.17 -26.40
N HIS A 195 18.63 -2.27 -25.29
CA HIS A 195 17.61 -3.29 -25.05
C HIS A 195 16.20 -2.72 -24.88
N ALA A 196 15.19 -3.56 -25.14
CA ALA A 196 13.78 -3.27 -24.86
C ALA A 196 13.45 -3.49 -23.36
N LEU A 197 12.33 -2.92 -22.87
CA LEU A 197 11.89 -3.09 -21.49
C LEU A 197 11.68 -4.57 -21.10
N SER A 198 11.15 -5.37 -22.04
CA SER A 198 10.94 -6.82 -21.82
C SER A 198 12.23 -7.63 -21.72
N GLU A 199 13.36 -7.04 -22.11
CA GLU A 199 14.72 -7.65 -22.08
C GLU A 199 15.48 -7.29 -20.81
N CYS A 200 14.85 -6.56 -19.89
CA CYS A 200 15.45 -6.15 -18.61
C CYS A 200 16.03 -7.33 -17.82
N PRO A 201 17.01 -7.08 -16.95
CA PRO A 201 17.60 -8.09 -16.08
C PRO A 201 16.56 -8.87 -15.26
N LEU A 202 16.86 -10.12 -14.95
CA LEU A 202 15.95 -11.01 -14.21
C LEU A 202 15.59 -10.41 -12.82
N VAL A 203 16.51 -9.69 -12.18
CA VAL A 203 16.28 -9.02 -10.90
C VAL A 203 15.24 -7.89 -10.96
N CYS A 204 14.90 -7.38 -12.16
CA CYS A 204 13.81 -6.42 -12.32
C CYS A 204 12.43 -7.07 -12.09
N HIS A 205 12.31 -8.37 -12.36
CA HIS A 205 11.05 -9.10 -12.20
C HIS A 205 10.76 -9.35 -10.72
N ASP A 206 9.58 -8.90 -10.25
CA ASP A 206 9.14 -9.12 -8.88
C ASP A 206 8.48 -10.50 -8.75
N LEU A 207 9.32 -11.52 -8.65
CA LEU A 207 8.91 -12.92 -8.49
C LEU A 207 8.55 -13.28 -7.04
N ILE A 208 8.79 -12.37 -6.11
CA ILE A 208 8.40 -12.43 -4.70
C ILE A 208 7.33 -11.38 -4.46
N ALA A 209 6.18 -11.81 -3.94
CA ALA A 209 5.06 -10.91 -3.67
C ALA A 209 5.45 -9.79 -2.70
N SER A 210 5.03 -8.58 -3.00
CA SER A 210 5.20 -7.41 -2.15
C SER A 210 3.85 -6.73 -1.83
N TRP A 211 3.82 -5.91 -0.79
CA TRP A 211 2.67 -5.05 -0.52
C TRP A 211 2.60 -3.94 -1.57
N PRO A 212 1.41 -3.57 -2.09
CA PRO A 212 1.32 -2.54 -3.10
C PRO A 212 1.75 -1.19 -2.51
N ALA A 213 2.86 -0.66 -2.97
CA ALA A 213 3.43 0.59 -2.46
C ALA A 213 3.43 1.73 -3.48
N MET A 214 3.12 1.42 -4.74
CA MET A 214 3.21 2.36 -5.85
C MET A 214 1.92 2.41 -6.68
N SER A 215 1.69 3.53 -7.34
CA SER A 215 0.60 3.71 -8.30
C SER A 215 0.84 2.94 -9.61
N ILE A 216 2.10 2.71 -9.95
CA ILE A 216 2.57 1.90 -11.09
C ILE A 216 2.98 0.50 -10.63
N PRO A 217 3.09 -0.46 -11.55
CA PRO A 217 3.68 -1.77 -11.26
C PRO A 217 5.12 -1.65 -10.81
N ILE A 218 5.48 -2.38 -9.77
CA ILE A 218 6.80 -2.25 -9.14
C ILE A 218 7.96 -2.62 -10.08
N ILE A 219 7.71 -3.48 -11.08
CA ILE A 219 8.71 -3.82 -12.10
C ILE A 219 9.19 -2.60 -12.88
N ILE A 220 8.33 -1.61 -13.12
CA ILE A 220 8.68 -0.36 -13.81
C ILE A 220 9.68 0.44 -12.96
N TRP A 221 9.41 0.54 -11.66
CA TRP A 221 10.35 1.16 -10.71
C TRP A 221 11.68 0.40 -10.63
N ARG A 222 11.64 -0.95 -10.60
CA ARG A 222 12.85 -1.78 -10.57
C ARG A 222 13.73 -1.58 -11.82
N ILE A 223 13.12 -1.48 -13.00
CA ILE A 223 13.85 -1.14 -14.24
C ILE A 223 14.51 0.24 -14.10
N GLY A 224 13.77 1.24 -13.61
CA GLY A 224 14.32 2.56 -13.36
C GLY A 224 15.50 2.54 -12.39
N VAL A 225 15.44 1.76 -11.32
CA VAL A 225 16.55 1.58 -10.37
C VAL A 225 17.78 0.96 -11.06
N ILE A 226 17.60 -0.06 -11.90
CA ILE A 226 18.71 -0.66 -12.65
C ILE A 226 19.36 0.36 -13.58
N LEU A 227 18.58 1.17 -14.30
CA LEU A 227 19.12 2.23 -15.16
C LEU A 227 19.89 3.30 -14.38
N GLU A 228 19.46 3.60 -13.13
CA GLU A 228 20.26 4.50 -12.27
C GLU A 228 21.57 3.86 -11.83
N ILE A 229 21.57 2.57 -11.48
CA ILE A 229 22.77 1.81 -11.10
C ILE A 229 23.76 1.73 -12.27
N GLU A 230 23.28 1.59 -13.51
CA GLU A 230 24.13 1.54 -14.72
C GLU A 230 24.99 2.80 -14.94
N LYS A 231 24.62 3.93 -14.35
CA LYS A 231 25.36 5.18 -14.46
C LYS A 231 26.66 5.22 -13.63
N PHE A 232 26.82 4.30 -12.67
CA PHE A 232 27.96 4.25 -11.77
C PHE A 232 29.02 3.26 -12.26
N PRO A 233 30.32 3.48 -12.01
CA PRO A 233 31.36 2.52 -12.32
C PRO A 233 31.26 1.26 -11.44
N LEU A 234 31.82 0.12 -11.90
CA LEU A 234 32.01 -1.04 -11.04
C LEU A 234 32.82 -0.65 -9.80
N PHE A 235 32.53 -1.31 -8.69
CA PHE A 235 33.09 -1.04 -7.35
C PHE A 235 32.75 0.31 -6.75
N TYR A 236 31.80 1.05 -7.36
CA TYR A 236 31.25 2.22 -6.70
C TYR A 236 30.54 1.81 -5.40
N SER A 237 30.77 2.57 -4.34
CA SER A 237 30.28 2.29 -2.99
C SER A 237 29.30 3.36 -2.55
N TRP A 238 28.08 2.97 -2.22
CA TRP A 238 27.07 3.85 -1.62
C TRP A 238 26.99 3.61 -0.13
N GLY A 239 26.95 4.68 0.68
CA GLY A 239 26.50 4.59 2.06
C GLY A 239 25.00 4.29 2.13
N ASP A 240 24.53 3.71 3.25
CA ASP A 240 23.13 3.33 3.43
C ASP A 240 22.13 4.46 3.15
N LYS A 241 22.44 5.70 3.53
CA LYS A 241 21.58 6.86 3.28
C LYS A 241 21.56 7.25 1.79
N GLU A 242 22.71 7.23 1.15
CA GLU A 242 22.84 7.52 -0.27
C GLU A 242 22.08 6.48 -1.12
N TRP A 243 22.27 5.21 -0.82
CA TRP A 243 21.56 4.11 -1.46
C TRP A 243 20.03 4.25 -1.34
N LYS A 244 19.53 4.46 -0.12
CA LYS A 244 18.09 4.68 0.10
C LYS A 244 17.57 5.86 -0.69
N ASN A 245 18.31 6.97 -0.73
CA ASN A 245 17.95 8.17 -1.49
C ASN A 245 17.93 7.90 -3.00
N LEU A 246 18.89 7.14 -3.53
CA LEU A 246 18.90 6.71 -4.92
C LEU A 246 17.60 5.99 -5.29
N LEU A 247 17.24 4.93 -4.52
CA LEU A 247 16.04 4.14 -4.77
C LEU A 247 14.74 4.95 -4.60
N MET A 248 14.71 5.88 -3.65
CA MET A 248 13.53 6.73 -3.40
C MET A 248 13.31 7.81 -4.46
N LYS A 249 14.36 8.26 -5.15
CA LYS A 249 14.25 9.27 -6.22
C LYS A 249 13.62 8.69 -7.48
N VAL A 250 13.84 7.41 -7.76
CA VAL A 250 13.26 6.73 -8.93
C VAL A 250 11.73 6.70 -8.78
N ASN A 251 11.02 7.20 -9.78
CA ASN A 251 9.56 7.29 -9.80
C ASN A 251 8.98 7.89 -8.50
N LYS A 252 9.58 8.97 -7.99
CA LYS A 252 9.23 9.58 -6.70
C LYS A 252 7.74 9.89 -6.56
N SER A 253 7.10 10.36 -7.62
CA SER A 253 5.67 10.70 -7.66
C SER A 253 4.73 9.50 -7.56
N ASP A 254 5.23 8.30 -7.86
CA ASP A 254 4.43 7.08 -7.91
C ASP A 254 4.33 6.36 -6.57
N TRP A 255 5.12 6.75 -5.57
CA TRP A 255 5.02 6.22 -4.23
C TRP A 255 3.71 6.66 -3.56
N LEU A 256 2.93 5.67 -3.13
CA LEU A 256 1.66 5.90 -2.44
C LEU A 256 1.91 6.27 -0.97
N PHE A 257 1.09 7.17 -0.45
CA PHE A 257 1.16 7.59 0.94
C PHE A 257 0.27 6.73 1.82
N PRO A 258 0.82 6.06 2.85
CA PRO A 258 0.02 5.40 3.87
C PRO A 258 -0.70 6.45 4.73
N GLY A 259 -1.94 6.16 5.11
CA GLY A 259 -2.71 7.03 5.99
C GLY A 259 -2.62 6.62 7.45
N CYS A 260 -2.53 5.31 7.70
CA CYS A 260 -2.52 4.73 9.05
C CYS A 260 -1.13 4.33 9.55
N LEU A 261 -0.09 4.49 8.73
CA LEU A 261 1.29 4.18 9.08
C LEU A 261 2.19 5.38 8.80
N PRO A 262 3.37 5.47 9.43
CA PRO A 262 4.37 6.46 9.05
C PRO A 262 4.72 6.32 7.56
N PRO A 263 4.89 7.44 6.82
CA PRO A 263 5.10 7.43 5.37
C PRO A 263 6.22 6.52 4.89
N GLU A 264 7.28 6.40 5.69
CA GLU A 264 8.47 5.63 5.33
C GLU A 264 8.33 4.11 5.58
N THR A 265 7.31 3.67 6.33
CA THR A 265 7.22 2.26 6.77
C THR A 265 7.15 1.29 5.59
N ILE A 266 6.21 1.49 4.67
CA ILE A 266 6.04 0.60 3.51
C ILE A 266 7.21 0.74 2.55
N ARG A 267 7.68 1.99 2.32
CA ARG A 267 8.82 2.28 1.45
C ARG A 267 10.09 1.56 1.90
N LYS A 268 10.43 1.65 3.19
CA LYS A 268 11.60 0.97 3.77
C LYS A 268 11.57 -0.53 3.54
N ILE A 269 10.40 -1.16 3.71
CA ILE A 269 10.25 -2.60 3.50
C ILE A 269 10.50 -2.97 2.03
N ILE A 270 9.90 -2.23 1.08
CA ILE A 270 10.07 -2.49 -0.35
C ILE A 270 11.52 -2.26 -0.78
N ILE A 271 12.15 -1.16 -0.32
CA ILE A 271 13.55 -0.86 -0.62
C ILE A 271 14.47 -1.96 -0.06
N ASN A 272 14.26 -2.37 1.20
CA ASN A 272 15.07 -3.42 1.81
C ASN A 272 14.87 -4.77 1.10
N GLN A 273 13.62 -5.11 0.74
CA GLN A 273 13.34 -6.32 -0.02
C GLN A 273 14.10 -6.32 -1.36
N TYR A 274 14.03 -5.23 -2.12
CA TYR A 274 14.72 -5.15 -3.41
C TYR A 274 16.24 -5.10 -3.26
N THR A 275 16.76 -4.43 -2.25
CA THR A 275 18.19 -4.44 -1.92
C THR A 275 18.69 -5.87 -1.67
N ASN A 276 17.94 -6.66 -0.88
CA ASN A 276 18.29 -8.05 -0.62
C ASN A 276 18.22 -8.93 -1.90
N GLU A 277 17.27 -8.66 -2.79
CA GLU A 277 17.19 -9.32 -4.09
C GLU A 277 18.41 -8.97 -4.96
N LEU A 278 18.85 -7.71 -5.03
CA LEU A 278 20.05 -7.29 -5.75
C LEU A 278 21.32 -7.96 -5.19
N ILE A 279 21.41 -8.13 -3.86
CA ILE A 279 22.51 -8.89 -3.22
C ILE A 279 22.45 -10.36 -3.61
N ALA A 280 21.28 -10.98 -3.55
CA ALA A 280 21.09 -12.39 -3.92
C ALA A 280 21.43 -12.67 -5.41
N PHE A 281 21.17 -11.68 -6.27
CA PHE A 281 21.57 -11.73 -7.70
C PHE A 281 23.03 -11.33 -7.94
N LYS A 282 23.80 -11.02 -6.89
CA LYS A 282 25.19 -10.59 -6.97
C LYS A 282 25.42 -9.33 -7.81
N VAL A 283 24.44 -8.44 -7.89
CA VAL A 283 24.59 -7.13 -8.52
C VAL A 283 25.38 -6.20 -7.58
N ILE A 284 25.03 -6.26 -6.31
CA ILE A 284 25.71 -5.54 -5.24
C ILE A 284 26.11 -6.49 -4.13
N CYS A 285 27.13 -6.13 -3.35
CA CYS A 285 27.40 -6.74 -2.05
C CYS A 285 27.27 -5.72 -0.93
N ARG A 286 27.17 -6.20 0.31
CA ARG A 286 27.19 -5.37 1.51
C ARG A 286 28.49 -5.59 2.25
N GLU A 287 29.22 -4.53 2.49
CA GLU A 287 30.38 -4.48 3.37
C GLU A 287 30.16 -3.38 4.42
N ASP A 288 30.10 -3.78 5.68
CA ASP A 288 29.73 -2.90 6.80
C ASP A 288 28.43 -2.13 6.53
N ASN A 289 28.50 -0.80 6.48
CA ASN A 289 27.37 0.09 6.20
C ASN A 289 27.34 0.58 4.74
N HIS A 290 28.06 -0.09 3.83
CA HIS A 290 28.14 0.27 2.43
C HIS A 290 27.57 -0.83 1.53
N LEU A 291 27.06 -0.41 0.39
CA LEU A 291 26.61 -1.26 -0.71
C LEU A 291 27.48 -1.00 -1.91
N ILE A 292 28.13 -2.03 -2.42
CA ILE A 292 29.14 -1.93 -3.47
C ILE A 292 28.63 -2.62 -4.74
N LEU A 293 28.71 -1.96 -5.88
CA LEU A 293 28.38 -2.51 -7.19
C LEU A 293 29.44 -3.50 -7.63
N ILE A 294 29.13 -4.79 -7.65
CA ILE A 294 30.12 -5.84 -7.96
C ILE A 294 29.96 -6.44 -9.37
N HIS A 295 28.74 -6.44 -9.91
CA HIS A 295 28.49 -6.90 -11.28
C HIS A 295 27.42 -6.06 -11.96
N ARG A 296 27.54 -5.90 -13.29
CA ARG A 296 26.47 -5.31 -14.09
C ARG A 296 25.29 -6.28 -14.18
N PRO A 297 24.04 -5.81 -14.03
CA PRO A 297 22.87 -6.64 -14.28
C PRO A 297 22.84 -7.10 -15.74
N GLN A 298 22.63 -8.39 -15.97
CA GLN A 298 22.59 -8.95 -17.32
C GLN A 298 21.29 -8.57 -18.03
N TRP A 299 21.39 -7.84 -19.11
CA TRP A 299 20.32 -7.65 -20.09
C TRP A 299 20.27 -8.82 -21.08
N PHE A 300 19.11 -9.07 -21.69
CA PHE A 300 18.86 -10.23 -22.52
C PHE A 300 18.52 -9.81 -23.95
N ASN A 301 19.18 -10.41 -24.95
CA ASN A 301 18.82 -10.22 -26.36
C ASN A 301 17.48 -10.88 -26.74
N ASP A 302 17.06 -11.87 -25.93
CA ASP A 302 15.76 -12.52 -26.04
C ASP A 302 15.15 -12.72 -24.64
N ALA A 303 13.97 -12.16 -24.43
CA ALA A 303 13.23 -12.31 -23.17
C ALA A 303 12.90 -13.77 -22.82
N GLN A 304 12.85 -14.68 -23.80
CA GLN A 304 12.60 -16.12 -23.59
C GLN A 304 13.76 -16.81 -22.84
N LEU A 305 14.98 -16.33 -22.98
CA LEU A 305 16.16 -16.90 -22.29
C LEU A 305 16.00 -16.83 -20.77
N LYS A 306 15.30 -15.82 -20.25
CA LYS A 306 15.02 -15.69 -18.82
C LYS A 306 14.23 -16.88 -18.26
N LEU A 307 13.32 -17.45 -19.05
CA LEU A 307 12.47 -18.57 -18.63
C LEU A 307 13.28 -19.85 -18.38
N GLN A 308 14.42 -20.00 -19.05
CA GLN A 308 15.32 -21.14 -18.85
C GLN A 308 16.09 -21.00 -17.52
N LEU A 309 16.44 -19.78 -17.12
CA LEU A 309 17.18 -19.53 -15.88
C LEU A 309 16.32 -19.77 -14.63
N VAL A 310 15.01 -19.51 -14.69
CA VAL A 310 14.11 -19.74 -13.56
C VAL A 310 13.92 -21.23 -13.27
N LYS A 311 13.93 -22.11 -14.29
CA LYS A 311 13.84 -23.58 -14.12
C LYS A 311 15.02 -24.19 -13.36
N ARG A 312 16.22 -23.56 -13.43
CA ARG A 312 17.45 -24.08 -12.81
C ARG A 312 17.61 -23.70 -11.33
N ARG A 313 16.74 -22.84 -10.79
CA ARG A 313 16.83 -22.30 -9.41
C ARG A 313 15.65 -22.68 -8.52
N SER A 314 14.78 -23.59 -8.96
CA SER A 314 13.64 -24.11 -8.15
C SER A 314 14.03 -25.34 -7.35
#